data_0ed2b4fbbbba0f1bd84bc508e10abd44
#
_entry.id   0ed2b4fbbbba0f1bd84bc508e10abd44
#
_cell.length_a   1.000
_cell.length_b   1.000
_cell.length_c   1.000
_cell.angle_alpha   90.00
_cell.angle_beta   90.00
_cell.angle_gamma   90.00
#
_symmetry.space_group_name_H-M   'P 1'
#
loop_
_entity.id
_entity.type
_entity.pdbx_description
1 polymer ?
#
loop_
_entity_poly.entity_id
_entity_poly.type
_entity_poly.pdbx_seq_one_letter_code
_entity_poly.pdbx_strand_id
1 'polypeptide(L)'
;ERRLPDDSELYLTHKPYELIGVEDTARAEADIKANREKLLKARDLKAYNEDLQNNPLNEKEIFKKTVVNNFPIDKLNEQDFRISALTHPKFSRYRMEWIKDDKGTIKSPLQVKAVPLKDHEDSDEIVYIIDGEHPRRGFSNLYCSGIDGYDIDTSKTSKSLGAMCVLIRENSIGSGALSKVPVAVIRTRPKRKEMFYQLCLQLSVYYNMVGNVLGDVASGVIINYFKENGGAKFLAVRPKAFESEGSEQAHDFWVRLTGFSKGRMVALMQTHIEDHIQDIWFNSPNDKGPALLNELGNYDEFEINSDNDLADAYGIALMQDVSMDIRPRDNSAEDNDKTYDLPDYVMGGSADDADYDAENPEFDGGGLGRR
;
A
#
# COMPACT_ATOMS: atom_id res chain seq x y z
N GLU A 1 -39.25 -5.60 -17.13
CA GLU A 1 -40.48 -4.89 -17.57
C GLU A 1 -41.68 -5.28 -16.74
N ARG A 2 -42.43 -4.29 -16.24
CA ARG A 2 -43.68 -4.49 -15.50
C ARG A 2 -44.85 -4.20 -16.39
N ARG A 3 -45.95 -4.83 -16.07
CA ARG A 3 -47.22 -4.74 -16.84
C ARG A 3 -48.18 -3.79 -16.19
N LEU A 4 -48.98 -3.12 -17.01
CA LEU A 4 -50.13 -2.41 -16.54
C LEU A 4 -51.36 -3.38 -16.42
N PRO A 5 -52.23 -3.24 -15.41
CA PRO A 5 -52.19 -2.23 -14.35
C PRO A 5 -51.24 -2.61 -13.20
N ASP A 6 -50.82 -3.85 -13.07
CA ASP A 6 -50.07 -4.34 -11.92
C ASP A 6 -48.63 -3.84 -11.88
N ASP A 7 -48.08 -3.53 -13.03
CA ASP A 7 -46.75 -2.95 -13.22
C ASP A 7 -46.78 -1.42 -13.44
N SER A 8 -47.89 -0.79 -13.19
CA SER A 8 -48.09 0.64 -13.48
C SER A 8 -47.09 1.55 -12.79
N GLU A 9 -46.71 1.21 -11.58
CA GLU A 9 -45.68 2.02 -10.86
C GLU A 9 -44.34 2.04 -11.60
N LEU A 10 -43.87 0.89 -12.02
CA LEU A 10 -42.60 0.85 -12.74
C LEU A 10 -42.69 1.51 -14.11
N TYR A 11 -43.82 1.28 -14.77
CA TYR A 11 -44.09 1.87 -16.07
C TYR A 11 -44.13 3.38 -15.98
N LEU A 12 -44.82 3.92 -14.99
CA LEU A 12 -44.90 5.36 -14.78
C LEU A 12 -43.59 5.99 -14.35
N THR A 13 -42.78 5.28 -13.58
CA THR A 13 -41.49 5.82 -13.08
C THR A 13 -40.35 5.72 -14.08
N HIS A 14 -40.36 4.69 -14.95
CA HIS A 14 -39.23 4.39 -15.80
C HIS A 14 -39.42 4.78 -17.28
N LYS A 15 -40.64 5.04 -17.71
CA LYS A 15 -40.95 5.13 -19.12
C LYS A 15 -41.76 6.38 -19.52
N PRO A 16 -41.57 7.55 -18.90
CA PRO A 16 -42.31 8.75 -19.29
C PRO A 16 -42.06 9.13 -20.78
N TYR A 17 -40.93 8.72 -21.33
CA TYR A 17 -40.54 9.01 -22.70
C TYR A 17 -41.14 8.00 -23.72
N GLU A 18 -41.46 6.79 -23.26
CA GLU A 18 -42.13 5.79 -24.11
C GLU A 18 -43.65 5.97 -24.14
N LEU A 19 -44.24 6.58 -23.12
CA LEU A 19 -45.67 6.85 -23.07
C LEU A 19 -46.19 7.72 -24.21
N ILE A 20 -45.31 8.50 -24.82
CA ILE A 20 -45.67 9.37 -25.95
C ILE A 20 -45.44 8.67 -27.31
N GLY A 21 -44.94 7.43 -27.30
CA GLY A 21 -44.66 6.67 -28.52
C GLY A 21 -43.49 7.22 -29.36
N VAL A 22 -42.70 8.14 -28.81
CA VAL A 22 -41.51 8.74 -29.42
C VAL A 22 -40.33 8.60 -28.48
N GLU A 23 -39.25 8.06 -28.96
CA GLU A 23 -38.01 8.02 -28.24
C GLU A 23 -37.38 9.42 -28.15
N ASP A 24 -37.37 10.01 -26.98
CA ASP A 24 -36.78 11.34 -26.70
C ASP A 24 -35.51 11.21 -25.87
N THR A 25 -34.45 10.72 -26.50
CA THR A 25 -33.14 10.53 -25.88
C THR A 25 -32.55 11.85 -25.39
N ALA A 26 -32.73 12.94 -26.10
CA ALA A 26 -32.19 14.24 -25.71
C ALA A 26 -32.81 14.76 -24.42
N ARG A 27 -34.12 14.57 -24.24
CA ARG A 27 -34.84 14.94 -23.01
C ARG A 27 -34.42 14.05 -21.86
N ALA A 28 -34.31 12.73 -22.07
CA ALA A 28 -33.86 11.80 -21.06
C ALA A 28 -32.44 12.12 -20.55
N GLU A 29 -31.52 12.41 -21.46
CA GLU A 29 -30.17 12.86 -21.09
C GLU A 29 -30.16 14.19 -20.32
N ALA A 30 -30.99 15.15 -20.71
CA ALA A 30 -31.10 16.42 -20.01
C ALA A 30 -31.60 16.25 -18.56
N ASP A 31 -32.61 15.38 -18.37
CA ASP A 31 -33.18 15.11 -17.06
C ASP A 31 -32.17 14.35 -16.17
N ILE A 32 -31.42 13.38 -16.71
CA ILE A 32 -30.33 12.71 -15.97
C ILE A 32 -29.25 13.70 -15.55
N LYS A 33 -28.79 14.56 -16.46
CA LYS A 33 -27.77 15.57 -16.16
C LYS A 33 -28.25 16.55 -15.11
N ALA A 34 -29.51 17.01 -15.18
CA ALA A 34 -30.08 17.89 -14.17
C ALA A 34 -30.23 17.25 -12.79
N ASN A 35 -30.57 15.95 -12.75
CA ASN A 35 -30.59 15.19 -11.49
C ASN A 35 -29.19 15.09 -10.87
N ARG A 36 -28.19 14.76 -11.65
CA ARG A 36 -26.78 14.65 -11.21
C ARG A 36 -26.25 15.98 -10.66
N GLU A 37 -26.56 17.09 -11.31
CA GLU A 37 -26.20 18.41 -10.76
C GLU A 37 -26.82 18.69 -9.38
N LYS A 38 -28.08 18.28 -9.15
CA LYS A 38 -28.72 18.40 -7.84
C LYS A 38 -28.01 17.57 -6.80
N LEU A 39 -27.67 16.31 -7.12
CA LEU A 39 -26.96 15.39 -6.21
C LEU A 39 -25.57 15.93 -5.85
N LEU A 40 -24.83 16.45 -6.82
CA LEU A 40 -23.52 17.10 -6.59
C LEU A 40 -23.63 18.36 -5.72
N LYS A 41 -24.65 19.20 -5.95
CA LYS A 41 -24.90 20.39 -5.11
C LYS A 41 -25.28 20.01 -3.69
N ALA A 42 -26.01 18.91 -3.52
CA ALA A 42 -26.35 18.34 -2.22
C ALA A 42 -25.19 17.62 -1.53
N ARG A 43 -24.04 17.40 -2.23
CA ARG A 43 -22.90 16.59 -1.81
C ARG A 43 -23.28 15.14 -1.49
N ASP A 44 -24.33 14.63 -2.08
CA ASP A 44 -24.72 13.22 -1.97
C ASP A 44 -24.01 12.39 -3.05
N LEU A 45 -22.74 12.10 -2.81
CA LEU A 45 -21.90 11.36 -3.73
C LEU A 45 -22.36 9.89 -3.88
N LYS A 46 -22.97 9.32 -2.84
CA LYS A 46 -23.50 7.95 -2.91
C LYS A 46 -24.64 7.89 -3.92
N ALA A 47 -25.66 8.71 -3.75
CA ALA A 47 -26.80 8.77 -4.68
C ALA A 47 -26.36 9.19 -6.09
N TYR A 48 -25.33 10.05 -6.22
CA TYR A 48 -24.74 10.41 -7.51
C TYR A 48 -24.11 9.21 -8.22
N ASN A 49 -23.31 8.41 -7.50
CA ASN A 49 -22.69 7.21 -8.08
C ASN A 49 -23.72 6.12 -8.42
N GLU A 50 -24.75 5.95 -7.58
CA GLU A 50 -25.86 5.06 -7.89
C GLU A 50 -26.61 5.50 -9.16
N ASP A 51 -26.81 6.81 -9.35
CA ASP A 51 -27.42 7.34 -10.57
C ASP A 51 -26.56 7.11 -11.80
N LEU A 52 -25.22 7.23 -11.69
CA LEU A 52 -24.29 6.92 -12.79
C LEU A 52 -24.41 5.47 -13.26
N GLN A 53 -24.57 4.52 -12.33
CA GLN A 53 -24.70 3.09 -12.66
C GLN A 53 -26.10 2.74 -13.20
N ASN A 54 -27.14 3.31 -12.60
CA ASN A 54 -28.52 2.99 -12.96
C ASN A 54 -28.98 3.70 -14.24
N ASN A 55 -28.40 4.86 -14.54
CA ASN A 55 -28.73 5.68 -15.69
C ASN A 55 -27.46 6.09 -16.46
N PRO A 56 -26.64 5.15 -16.95
CA PRO A 56 -25.36 5.47 -17.59
C PRO A 56 -25.58 6.22 -18.90
N LEU A 57 -24.85 7.32 -19.11
CA LEU A 57 -24.83 8.07 -20.36
C LEU A 57 -23.73 7.56 -21.31
N ASN A 58 -22.80 6.76 -20.82
CA ASN A 58 -21.74 6.12 -21.61
C ASN A 58 -21.28 4.82 -20.91
N GLU A 59 -20.57 3.98 -21.66
CA GLU A 59 -20.10 2.68 -21.18
C GLU A 59 -19.20 2.76 -19.93
N LYS A 60 -18.42 3.83 -19.79
CA LYS A 60 -17.52 4.02 -18.64
C LYS A 60 -18.29 4.21 -17.33
N GLU A 61 -19.50 4.74 -17.39
CA GLU A 61 -20.32 4.98 -16.20
C GLU A 61 -20.95 3.70 -15.65
N ILE A 62 -21.21 2.70 -16.50
CA ILE A 62 -21.75 1.39 -16.10
C ILE A 62 -20.83 0.67 -15.09
N PHE A 63 -19.51 0.90 -15.25
CA PHE A 63 -18.48 0.24 -14.43
C PHE A 63 -18.00 1.10 -13.26
N LYS A 64 -18.54 2.30 -13.07
CA LYS A 64 -18.24 3.08 -11.88
C LYS A 64 -18.83 2.42 -10.66
N LYS A 65 -17.99 2.05 -9.71
CA LYS A 65 -18.41 1.48 -8.43
C LYS A 65 -19.15 2.55 -7.59
N THR A 66 -20.21 2.12 -6.89
CA THR A 66 -21.01 2.96 -5.99
C THR A 66 -20.30 3.32 -4.69
N VAL A 67 -19.05 2.90 -4.51
CA VAL A 67 -18.25 3.22 -3.34
C VAL A 67 -18.00 4.70 -3.32
N VAL A 68 -18.39 5.36 -2.22
CA VAL A 68 -17.98 6.73 -1.92
C VAL A 68 -16.49 6.67 -1.59
N ASN A 69 -15.67 6.77 -2.63
CA ASN A 69 -14.24 6.77 -2.43
C ASN A 69 -13.78 8.20 -2.10
N ASN A 70 -13.11 8.34 -0.98
CA ASN A 70 -12.57 9.62 -0.51
C ASN A 70 -11.33 10.07 -1.30
N PHE A 71 -10.78 9.21 -2.18
CA PHE A 71 -9.55 9.49 -2.94
C PHE A 71 -9.83 10.03 -4.34
N PRO A 72 -8.88 10.77 -4.95
CA PRO A 72 -9.01 11.32 -6.30
C PRO A 72 -8.95 10.20 -7.36
N ILE A 73 -10.10 9.61 -7.65
CA ILE A 73 -10.26 8.45 -8.54
C ILE A 73 -9.65 8.69 -9.93
N ASP A 74 -9.78 9.89 -10.47
CA ASP A 74 -9.23 10.20 -11.80
C ASP A 74 -7.70 10.04 -11.81
N LYS A 75 -7.01 10.50 -10.75
CA LYS A 75 -5.56 10.34 -10.59
C LYS A 75 -5.16 8.87 -10.39
N LEU A 76 -5.94 8.12 -9.59
CA LEU A 76 -5.71 6.69 -9.39
C LEU A 76 -5.84 5.92 -10.72
N ASN A 77 -6.88 6.20 -11.50
CA ASN A 77 -7.10 5.58 -12.80
C ASN A 77 -6.01 5.96 -13.82
N GLU A 78 -5.55 7.20 -13.82
CA GLU A 78 -4.43 7.64 -14.67
C GLU A 78 -3.16 6.87 -14.33
N GLN A 79 -2.84 6.73 -13.05
CA GLN A 79 -1.66 5.98 -12.61
C GLN A 79 -1.79 4.48 -12.91
N ASP A 80 -2.96 3.88 -12.71
CA ASP A 80 -3.21 2.49 -13.06
C ASP A 80 -3.05 2.25 -14.57
N PHE A 81 -3.55 3.18 -15.39
CA PHE A 81 -3.32 3.13 -16.84
C PHE A 81 -1.83 3.20 -17.20
N ARG A 82 -1.06 4.09 -16.52
CA ARG A 82 0.40 4.19 -16.74
C ARG A 82 1.12 2.88 -16.37
N ILE A 83 0.74 2.25 -15.24
CA ILE A 83 1.31 0.96 -14.83
C ILE A 83 0.94 -0.14 -15.83
N SER A 84 -0.32 -0.20 -16.25
CA SER A 84 -0.81 -1.20 -17.21
C SER A 84 -0.17 -1.08 -18.60
N ALA A 85 0.36 0.09 -18.95
CA ALA A 85 1.07 0.32 -20.20
C ALA A 85 2.55 -0.13 -20.15
N LEU A 86 3.07 -0.48 -18.97
CA LEU A 86 4.44 -0.97 -18.82
C LEU A 86 4.57 -2.41 -19.32
N THR A 87 5.65 -2.71 -20.01
CA THR A 87 5.98 -4.08 -20.45
C THR A 87 6.34 -4.96 -19.25
N HIS A 88 6.99 -4.38 -18.25
CA HIS A 88 7.37 -5.05 -17.00
C HIS A 88 7.00 -4.17 -15.81
N PRO A 89 6.61 -4.76 -14.65
CA PRO A 89 6.38 -4.00 -13.43
C PRO A 89 7.67 -3.32 -12.99
N LYS A 90 7.56 -2.18 -12.30
CA LYS A 90 8.71 -1.47 -11.71
C LYS A 90 9.12 -2.01 -10.34
N PHE A 91 8.80 -3.22 -10.04
CA PHE A 91 9.19 -3.89 -8.82
C PHE A 91 9.52 -5.35 -9.10
N SER A 92 10.43 -5.88 -8.31
CA SER A 92 10.85 -7.28 -8.36
C SER A 92 10.42 -8.04 -7.12
N ARG A 93 10.42 -9.36 -7.22
CA ARG A 93 9.98 -10.32 -6.18
C ARG A 93 11.18 -10.84 -5.43
N TYR A 94 11.12 -10.82 -4.11
CA TYR A 94 12.21 -11.31 -3.26
C TYR A 94 11.69 -12.22 -2.16
N ARG A 95 12.55 -13.18 -1.77
CA ARG A 95 12.47 -13.92 -0.52
C ARG A 95 13.47 -13.34 0.47
N MET A 96 13.05 -13.15 1.71
CA MET A 96 13.94 -12.66 2.76
C MET A 96 14.56 -13.84 3.51
N GLU A 97 15.86 -13.82 3.67
CA GLU A 97 16.60 -14.89 4.35
C GLU A 97 17.43 -14.34 5.50
N TRP A 98 17.32 -14.99 6.67
CA TRP A 98 18.23 -14.71 7.77
C TRP A 98 19.65 -15.10 7.43
N ILE A 99 20.59 -14.23 7.76
CA ILE A 99 21.99 -14.59 7.64
C ILE A 99 22.39 -15.37 8.86
N LYS A 100 23.05 -16.50 8.62
CA LYS A 100 23.48 -17.44 9.64
C LYS A 100 25.00 -17.40 9.76
N ASP A 101 25.50 -17.73 10.95
CA ASP A 101 26.91 -18.00 11.18
C ASP A 101 27.34 -19.38 10.62
N ASP A 102 28.62 -19.70 10.74
CA ASP A 102 29.18 -20.99 10.25
C ASP A 102 28.58 -22.23 10.97
N LYS A 103 27.88 -22.00 12.11
CA LYS A 103 27.17 -23.04 12.85
C LYS A 103 25.70 -23.16 12.47
N GLY A 104 25.23 -22.34 11.53
CA GLY A 104 23.85 -22.32 11.08
C GLY A 104 22.90 -21.52 12.02
N THR A 105 23.45 -20.78 13.00
CA THR A 105 22.67 -19.95 13.93
C THR A 105 22.47 -18.56 13.31
N ILE A 106 21.28 -17.98 13.50
CA ILE A 106 21.01 -16.61 13.05
C ILE A 106 22.00 -15.66 13.74
N LYS A 107 22.67 -14.82 12.94
CA LYS A 107 23.66 -13.87 13.46
C LYS A 107 23.02 -12.86 14.43
N SER A 108 23.79 -12.49 15.44
CA SER A 108 23.47 -11.37 16.34
C SER A 108 24.56 -10.30 16.19
N PRO A 109 24.19 -9.05 15.85
CA PRO A 109 22.84 -8.53 15.59
C PRO A 109 22.14 -9.21 14.40
N LEU A 110 20.80 -9.12 14.36
CA LEU A 110 19.99 -9.72 13.30
C LEU A 110 20.37 -9.11 11.94
N GLN A 111 20.52 -10.00 10.96
CA GLN A 111 20.93 -9.63 9.60
C GLN A 111 20.10 -10.41 8.58
N VAL A 112 19.69 -9.73 7.51
CA VAL A 112 18.82 -10.29 6.47
C VAL A 112 19.38 -9.95 5.09
N LYS A 113 19.24 -10.88 4.16
CA LYS A 113 19.46 -10.64 2.73
C LYS A 113 18.16 -10.82 1.95
N ALA A 114 17.98 -10.04 0.90
CA ALA A 114 16.93 -10.23 -0.09
C ALA A 114 17.48 -11.15 -1.20
N VAL A 115 16.75 -12.21 -1.52
CA VAL A 115 17.10 -13.16 -2.58
C VAL A 115 16.04 -13.04 -3.67
N PRO A 116 16.41 -12.66 -4.90
CA PRO A 116 15.45 -12.50 -5.98
C PRO A 116 14.76 -13.84 -6.29
N LEU A 117 13.46 -13.77 -6.56
CA LEU A 117 12.65 -14.92 -6.97
C LEU A 117 12.43 -14.88 -8.48
N LYS A 118 12.55 -16.03 -9.12
CA LYS A 118 12.21 -16.19 -10.54
C LYS A 118 10.69 -16.13 -10.74
N ASP A 119 10.24 -15.72 -11.91
CA ASP A 119 8.80 -15.53 -12.20
C ASP A 119 7.94 -16.77 -11.98
N HIS A 120 8.52 -17.95 -12.14
CA HIS A 120 7.84 -19.24 -11.96
C HIS A 120 7.88 -19.79 -10.53
N GLU A 121 8.62 -19.15 -9.62
CA GLU A 121 8.65 -19.55 -8.21
C GLU A 121 7.41 -19.03 -7.50
N ASP A 122 6.56 -19.95 -7.03
CA ASP A 122 5.39 -19.60 -6.20
C ASP A 122 5.78 -19.71 -4.72
N SER A 123 5.45 -18.69 -3.95
CA SER A 123 5.74 -18.62 -2.52
C SER A 123 4.66 -17.78 -1.83
N ASP A 124 4.31 -18.17 -0.61
CA ASP A 124 3.46 -17.35 0.26
C ASP A 124 4.29 -16.30 1.03
N GLU A 125 5.62 -16.25 0.83
CA GLU A 125 6.57 -15.39 1.56
C GLU A 125 7.27 -14.44 0.59
N ILE A 126 6.51 -13.66 -0.18
CA ILE A 126 7.04 -12.74 -1.17
C ILE A 126 7.06 -11.32 -0.61
N VAL A 127 8.21 -10.66 -0.79
CA VAL A 127 8.37 -9.22 -0.63
C VAL A 127 8.54 -8.62 -2.02
N TYR A 128 7.79 -7.56 -2.31
CA TYR A 128 7.92 -6.80 -3.54
C TYR A 128 8.72 -5.54 -3.24
N ILE A 129 9.79 -5.29 -4.00
CA ILE A 129 10.68 -4.13 -3.81
C ILE A 129 10.76 -3.38 -5.15
N ILE A 130 10.65 -2.06 -5.12
CA ILE A 130 10.88 -1.21 -6.30
C ILE A 130 12.30 -1.43 -6.81
N ASP A 131 12.45 -1.59 -8.11
CA ASP A 131 13.73 -1.86 -8.74
C ASP A 131 14.75 -0.76 -8.41
N GLY A 132 15.90 -1.17 -7.87
CA GLY A 132 16.95 -0.25 -7.42
C GLY A 132 16.75 0.38 -6.04
N GLU A 133 15.60 0.17 -5.37
CA GLU A 133 15.30 0.78 -4.06
C GLU A 133 15.60 -0.16 -2.89
N HIS A 134 16.80 -0.73 -2.89
CA HIS A 134 17.35 -1.45 -1.74
C HIS A 134 17.81 -0.47 -0.64
N PRO A 135 18.00 -0.95 0.61
CA PRO A 135 18.40 -0.09 1.71
C PRO A 135 19.68 0.68 1.44
N ARG A 136 19.70 1.97 1.73
CA ARG A 136 20.88 2.83 1.55
C ARG A 136 21.70 2.85 2.84
N ARG A 137 23.00 2.60 2.72
CA ARG A 137 23.94 2.67 3.84
C ARG A 137 24.15 4.10 4.31
N GLY A 138 24.56 4.24 5.57
CA GLY A 138 24.91 5.55 6.16
C GLY A 138 23.72 6.46 6.45
N PHE A 139 22.48 6.02 6.20
CA PHE A 139 21.28 6.81 6.49
C PHE A 139 20.53 6.28 7.69
N SER A 140 20.22 7.16 8.64
CA SER A 140 19.32 6.87 9.75
C SER A 140 17.95 7.50 9.49
N ASN A 141 16.88 6.86 9.98
CA ASN A 141 15.49 7.33 9.88
C ASN A 141 15.01 7.58 8.43
N LEU A 142 15.62 6.94 7.45
CA LEU A 142 15.24 7.11 6.05
C LEU A 142 13.97 6.34 5.69
N TYR A 143 13.72 5.23 6.37
CA TYR A 143 12.58 4.36 6.11
C TYR A 143 11.68 4.26 7.34
N CYS A 144 10.39 4.19 7.10
CA CYS A 144 9.37 3.81 8.09
C CYS A 144 8.38 2.84 7.46
N SER A 145 7.57 2.20 8.27
CA SER A 145 6.58 1.27 7.74
C SER A 145 5.29 1.26 8.55
N GLY A 146 4.23 0.82 7.86
CA GLY A 146 2.96 0.46 8.47
C GLY A 146 2.69 -1.03 8.30
N ILE A 147 2.08 -1.64 9.31
CA ILE A 147 1.65 -3.03 9.30
C ILE A 147 0.16 -3.07 9.61
N ASP A 148 -0.59 -3.70 8.72
CA ASP A 148 -1.94 -4.20 8.99
C ASP A 148 -1.87 -5.72 9.04
N GLY A 149 -2.11 -6.28 10.22
CA GLY A 149 -1.89 -7.68 10.51
C GLY A 149 -3.15 -8.40 10.94
N TYR A 150 -3.05 -9.72 11.04
CA TYR A 150 -4.13 -10.59 11.50
C TYR A 150 -3.64 -11.54 12.60
N ASP A 151 -4.55 -11.92 13.49
CA ASP A 151 -4.23 -12.76 14.65
C ASP A 151 -4.70 -14.22 14.53
N ILE A 152 -5.44 -14.55 13.48
CA ILE A 152 -6.08 -15.87 13.30
C ILE A 152 -5.50 -16.57 12.07
N ASP A 153 -4.93 -17.76 12.25
CA ASP A 153 -4.33 -18.56 11.17
C ASP A 153 -5.34 -18.96 10.09
N THR A 154 -6.52 -19.40 10.51
CA THR A 154 -7.56 -19.84 9.59
C THR A 154 -8.90 -19.20 9.94
N SER A 155 -9.43 -18.43 9.01
CA SER A 155 -10.81 -17.96 9.07
C SER A 155 -11.61 -18.60 7.93
N LYS A 156 -12.77 -19.16 8.24
CA LYS A 156 -13.69 -19.67 7.21
C LYS A 156 -14.41 -18.52 6.47
N THR A 157 -14.42 -17.36 7.02
CA THR A 157 -15.23 -16.21 6.58
C THR A 157 -14.41 -14.98 6.19
N SER A 158 -13.20 -14.78 6.76
CA SER A 158 -12.36 -13.62 6.46
C SER A 158 -11.36 -13.95 5.34
N LYS A 159 -11.33 -13.11 4.33
CA LYS A 159 -10.32 -13.10 3.26
C LYS A 159 -9.16 -12.15 3.56
N SER A 160 -9.17 -11.46 4.71
CA SER A 160 -8.14 -10.49 5.11
C SER A 160 -6.75 -11.11 5.02
N LEU A 161 -5.85 -10.39 4.41
CA LEU A 161 -4.43 -10.72 4.26
C LEU A 161 -3.63 -9.98 5.32
N GLY A 162 -2.37 -10.36 5.53
CA GLY A 162 -1.44 -9.50 6.23
C GLY A 162 -0.74 -8.59 5.24
N ALA A 163 -0.58 -7.33 5.58
CA ALA A 163 0.10 -6.37 4.75
C ALA A 163 1.14 -5.56 5.55
N MET A 164 2.24 -5.22 4.87
CA MET A 164 3.23 -4.27 5.36
C MET A 164 3.65 -3.37 4.19
N CYS A 165 3.68 -2.07 4.43
CA CYS A 165 4.14 -1.09 3.47
C CYS A 165 5.36 -0.35 4.04
N VAL A 166 6.48 -0.37 3.33
CA VAL A 166 7.69 0.40 3.65
C VAL A 166 7.70 1.66 2.81
N LEU A 167 7.80 2.79 3.48
CA LEU A 167 7.86 4.12 2.89
C LEU A 167 9.29 4.67 3.01
N ILE A 168 9.85 5.16 1.91
CA ILE A 168 11.01 6.05 1.98
C ILE A 168 10.51 7.44 2.37
N ARG A 169 11.08 7.99 3.43
CA ARG A 169 10.67 9.29 3.98
C ARG A 169 11.20 10.46 3.13
N GLU A 170 10.69 11.66 3.41
CA GLU A 170 11.26 12.87 2.81
C GLU A 170 12.75 12.96 3.09
N ASN A 171 13.54 13.06 2.03
CA ASN A 171 14.99 13.10 2.14
C ASN A 171 15.57 14.10 1.15
N SER A 172 16.78 14.58 1.46
CA SER A 172 17.53 15.52 0.63
C SER A 172 18.67 14.85 -0.15
N ILE A 173 18.56 13.55 -0.39
CA ILE A 173 19.60 12.74 -1.03
C ILE A 173 19.61 12.98 -2.54
N GLY A 174 20.04 14.14 -2.95
CA GLY A 174 20.30 14.43 -4.36
C GLY A 174 19.05 14.54 -5.26
N SER A 175 19.21 15.13 -6.43
CA SER A 175 18.17 15.21 -7.44
C SER A 175 17.89 13.83 -8.05
N GLY A 176 16.65 13.40 -8.06
CA GLY A 176 16.19 12.13 -8.63
C GLY A 176 16.08 10.97 -7.64
N ALA A 177 16.42 11.16 -6.36
CA ALA A 177 16.13 10.18 -5.34
C ALA A 177 14.62 10.14 -5.02
N LEU A 178 14.06 8.94 -4.87
CA LEU A 178 12.68 8.78 -4.42
C LEU A 178 12.50 9.37 -3.02
N SER A 179 11.37 9.99 -2.79
CA SER A 179 11.02 10.65 -1.54
C SER A 179 9.53 10.54 -1.30
N LYS A 180 9.14 10.21 -0.08
CA LYS A 180 7.74 10.07 0.36
C LYS A 180 6.93 9.04 -0.44
N VAL A 181 7.52 7.93 -0.85
CA VAL A 181 6.82 6.91 -1.63
C VAL A 181 7.04 5.50 -1.10
N PRO A 182 6.09 4.57 -1.32
CA PRO A 182 6.29 3.16 -1.02
C PRO A 182 7.43 2.57 -1.84
N VAL A 183 8.39 1.90 -1.18
CA VAL A 183 9.54 1.24 -1.82
C VAL A 183 9.54 -0.27 -1.68
N ALA A 184 8.85 -0.80 -0.67
CA ALA A 184 8.65 -2.24 -0.53
C ALA A 184 7.31 -2.56 0.12
N VAL A 185 6.70 -3.68 -0.29
CA VAL A 185 5.43 -4.13 0.27
C VAL A 185 5.40 -5.64 0.46
N ILE A 186 4.65 -6.06 1.48
CA ILE A 186 4.21 -7.44 1.70
C ILE A 186 2.68 -7.42 1.62
N ARG A 187 2.10 -8.42 0.95
CA ARG A 187 0.65 -8.67 0.94
C ARG A 187 0.46 -10.18 0.83
N THR A 188 0.21 -10.83 1.95
CA THR A 188 0.19 -12.29 1.98
C THR A 188 -0.61 -12.83 3.16
N ARG A 189 -1.04 -14.11 3.02
CA ARG A 189 -1.60 -14.89 4.13
C ARG A 189 -0.99 -16.28 4.13
N PRO A 190 0.21 -16.46 4.68
CA PRO A 190 0.81 -17.77 4.81
C PRO A 190 0.00 -18.69 5.72
N LYS A 191 0.24 -19.99 5.63
CA LYS A 191 -0.48 -21.01 6.41
C LYS A 191 -0.38 -20.81 7.93
N ARG A 192 0.71 -20.22 8.39
CA ARG A 192 0.93 -19.86 9.79
C ARG A 192 1.21 -18.37 9.90
N LYS A 193 0.54 -17.69 10.79
CA LYS A 193 0.69 -16.26 11.02
C LYS A 193 2.11 -15.85 11.41
N GLU A 194 2.83 -16.71 12.13
CA GLU A 194 4.22 -16.46 12.52
C GLU A 194 5.14 -16.27 11.30
N MET A 195 4.82 -16.87 10.15
CA MET A 195 5.57 -16.65 8.91
C MET A 195 5.40 -15.22 8.39
N PHE A 196 4.19 -14.67 8.47
CA PHE A 196 3.95 -13.26 8.17
C PHE A 196 4.68 -12.34 9.15
N TYR A 197 4.64 -12.65 10.46
CA TYR A 197 5.34 -11.85 11.48
C TYR A 197 6.86 -11.88 11.28
N GLN A 198 7.39 -13.05 10.89
CA GLN A 198 8.80 -13.20 10.53
C GLN A 198 9.17 -12.33 9.33
N LEU A 199 8.36 -12.32 8.26
CA LEU A 199 8.57 -11.47 7.10
C LEU A 199 8.60 -9.98 7.47
N CYS A 200 7.65 -9.54 8.31
CA CYS A 200 7.62 -8.17 8.80
C CYS A 200 8.90 -7.82 9.58
N LEU A 201 9.37 -8.72 10.45
CA LEU A 201 10.61 -8.53 11.19
C LEU A 201 11.82 -8.51 10.25
N GLN A 202 11.90 -9.44 9.30
CA GLN A 202 12.99 -9.49 8.32
C GLN A 202 13.06 -8.19 7.50
N LEU A 203 11.92 -7.70 7.02
CA LEU A 203 11.87 -6.46 6.25
C LEU A 203 12.26 -5.23 7.11
N SER A 204 11.88 -5.25 8.41
CA SER A 204 12.28 -4.21 9.38
C SER A 204 13.79 -4.18 9.61
N VAL A 205 14.42 -5.37 9.70
CA VAL A 205 15.88 -5.53 9.80
C VAL A 205 16.55 -5.07 8.51
N TYR A 206 16.04 -5.51 7.36
CA TYR A 206 16.59 -5.23 6.05
C TYR A 206 16.68 -3.72 5.77
N TYR A 207 15.61 -2.97 6.04
CA TYR A 207 15.58 -1.51 5.89
C TYR A 207 16.07 -0.72 7.11
N ASN A 208 16.57 -1.40 8.16
CA ASN A 208 17.07 -0.80 9.39
C ASN A 208 16.11 0.23 10.02
N MET A 209 14.84 -0.13 10.14
CA MET A 209 13.76 0.78 10.60
C MET A 209 13.67 0.85 12.12
N VAL A 210 14.76 1.23 12.80
CA VAL A 210 14.82 1.30 14.28
C VAL A 210 13.84 2.37 14.79
N GLY A 211 12.85 1.92 15.62
CA GLY A 211 11.80 2.80 16.16
C GLY A 211 10.76 3.27 15.15
N ASN A 212 10.75 2.73 13.92
CA ASN A 212 10.00 3.26 12.80
C ASN A 212 8.96 2.29 12.22
N VAL A 213 8.71 1.18 12.88
CA VAL A 213 7.70 0.19 12.47
C VAL A 213 6.44 0.41 13.28
N LEU A 214 5.42 1.01 12.67
CA LEU A 214 4.11 1.22 13.25
C LEU A 214 3.14 0.12 12.77
N GLY A 215 2.13 -0.20 13.54
CA GLY A 215 1.09 -1.13 13.14
C GLY A 215 -0.21 -0.89 13.91
N ASP A 216 -1.28 -1.60 13.52
CA ASP A 216 -2.52 -1.60 14.30
C ASP A 216 -2.38 -2.52 15.52
N VAL A 217 -2.72 -1.99 16.70
CA VAL A 217 -2.72 -2.73 17.98
C VAL A 217 -3.71 -3.90 17.98
N ALA A 218 -4.71 -3.92 17.09
CA ALA A 218 -5.56 -5.09 16.92
C ALA A 218 -4.73 -6.37 16.66
N SER A 219 -3.54 -6.21 16.09
CA SER A 219 -2.54 -7.25 15.86
C SER A 219 -1.47 -7.34 16.97
N GLY A 220 -1.84 -7.18 18.21
CA GLY A 220 -0.90 -7.14 19.36
C GLY A 220 0.03 -8.36 19.48
N VAL A 221 -0.32 -9.48 18.89
CA VAL A 221 0.52 -10.70 18.84
C VAL A 221 1.82 -10.45 18.08
N ILE A 222 1.81 -9.60 17.03
CA ILE A 222 3.03 -9.25 16.26
C ILE A 222 4.02 -8.50 17.17
N ILE A 223 3.55 -7.60 18.02
CA ILE A 223 4.39 -6.86 18.98
C ILE A 223 5.16 -7.85 19.89
N ASN A 224 4.47 -8.86 20.39
CA ASN A 224 5.10 -9.89 21.21
C ASN A 224 6.12 -10.71 20.41
N TYR A 225 5.76 -11.08 19.17
CA TYR A 225 6.68 -11.79 18.29
C TYR A 225 7.97 -10.99 18.04
N PHE A 226 7.88 -9.69 17.77
CA PHE A 226 9.05 -8.82 17.62
C PHE A 226 9.91 -8.80 18.89
N LYS A 227 9.30 -8.66 20.07
CA LYS A 227 10.01 -8.65 21.36
C LYS A 227 10.75 -9.96 21.62
N GLU A 228 10.10 -11.09 21.37
CA GLU A 228 10.64 -12.41 21.60
C GLU A 228 11.76 -12.80 20.62
N ASN A 229 11.74 -12.24 19.41
CA ASN A 229 12.69 -12.55 18.33
C ASN A 229 13.73 -11.44 18.11
N GLY A 230 14.01 -10.60 19.11
CA GLY A 230 15.07 -9.58 19.05
C GLY A 230 14.73 -8.35 18.22
N GLY A 231 13.46 -8.18 17.83
CA GLY A 231 12.96 -7.09 17.01
C GLY A 231 12.39 -5.90 17.80
N ALA A 232 12.40 -5.92 19.12
CA ALA A 232 11.79 -4.88 19.96
C ALA A 232 12.24 -3.46 19.61
N LYS A 233 13.50 -3.29 19.20
CA LYS A 233 14.08 -1.99 18.80
C LYS A 233 13.45 -1.37 17.56
N PHE A 234 12.76 -2.14 16.72
CA PHE A 234 12.12 -1.64 15.51
C PHE A 234 10.72 -1.07 15.77
N LEU A 235 10.07 -1.47 16.86
CA LEU A 235 8.71 -1.05 17.20
C LEU A 235 8.64 0.47 17.41
N ALA A 236 7.73 1.12 16.70
CA ALA A 236 7.44 2.53 16.89
C ALA A 236 6.63 2.74 18.18
N VAL A 237 6.99 3.77 18.94
CA VAL A 237 6.19 4.25 20.06
C VAL A 237 4.90 4.85 19.48
N ARG A 238 3.81 4.68 20.22
CA ARG A 238 2.50 5.17 19.82
C ARG A 238 2.51 6.68 19.53
N PRO A 239 2.05 7.09 18.33
CA PRO A 239 2.00 8.50 17.99
C PRO A 239 0.82 9.20 18.68
N LYS A 240 1.09 10.10 19.61
CA LYS A 240 0.07 10.87 20.37
C LYS A 240 -0.90 11.65 19.48
N ALA A 241 -0.46 12.09 18.30
CA ALA A 241 -1.28 12.83 17.36
C ALA A 241 -2.53 12.05 16.87
N PHE A 242 -2.53 10.73 16.99
CA PHE A 242 -3.62 9.85 16.54
C PHE A 242 -4.41 9.23 17.69
N GLU A 243 -4.18 9.67 18.92
CA GLU A 243 -4.96 9.26 20.08
C GLU A 243 -6.19 10.16 20.26
N SER A 244 -7.32 9.56 20.63
CA SER A 244 -8.46 10.31 21.12
C SER A 244 -8.24 10.69 22.58
N GLU A 245 -8.71 11.87 23.00
CA GLU A 245 -8.63 12.29 24.39
C GLU A 245 -9.27 11.24 25.33
N GLY A 246 -8.54 10.87 26.37
CA GLY A 246 -9.01 9.92 27.38
C GLY A 246 -8.92 8.44 27.00
N SER A 247 -8.27 8.09 25.89
CA SER A 247 -8.06 6.68 25.55
C SER A 247 -6.94 6.07 26.40
N GLU A 248 -7.29 5.25 27.39
CA GLU A 248 -6.34 4.36 28.03
C GLU A 248 -6.09 3.15 27.10
N GLN A 249 -4.84 2.95 26.71
CA GLN A 249 -4.47 1.81 25.90
C GLN A 249 -3.45 0.93 26.63
N ALA A 250 -3.59 -0.38 26.43
CA ALA A 250 -2.80 -1.38 27.16
C ALA A 250 -1.31 -1.45 26.71
N HIS A 251 -0.92 -0.80 25.62
CA HIS A 251 0.42 -0.91 25.05
C HIS A 251 1.02 0.45 24.71
N ASP A 252 2.32 0.60 24.92
CA ASP A 252 3.09 1.81 24.58
C ASP A 252 3.46 1.89 23.10
N PHE A 253 3.25 0.82 22.35
CA PHE A 253 3.59 0.68 20.94
C PHE A 253 2.35 0.63 20.10
N TRP A 254 2.48 1.09 18.85
CA TRP A 254 1.51 0.99 17.77
C TRP A 254 0.22 1.81 18.02
N VAL A 255 -0.55 2.01 17.00
CA VAL A 255 -1.79 2.77 17.01
C VAL A 255 -2.99 1.83 17.00
N ARG A 256 -4.08 2.22 17.64
CA ARG A 256 -5.36 1.57 17.43
C ARG A 256 -6.16 2.31 16.39
N LEU A 257 -6.51 1.63 15.30
CA LEU A 257 -7.39 2.20 14.29
C LEU A 257 -8.83 2.26 14.84
N THR A 258 -9.23 3.46 15.20
CA THR A 258 -10.59 3.83 15.63
C THR A 258 -11.17 4.77 14.57
N GLY A 259 -12.46 5.08 14.61
CA GLY A 259 -13.05 6.06 13.69
C GLY A 259 -12.29 7.38 13.65
N PHE A 260 -11.74 7.84 14.79
CA PHE A 260 -10.93 9.07 14.86
C PHE A 260 -9.56 8.93 14.17
N SER A 261 -8.79 7.91 14.53
CA SER A 261 -7.46 7.68 13.95
C SER A 261 -7.56 7.29 12.48
N LYS A 262 -8.57 6.48 12.09
CA LYS A 262 -8.80 6.08 10.70
C LYS A 262 -9.18 7.28 9.83
N GLY A 263 -10.05 8.18 10.29
CA GLY A 263 -10.37 9.41 9.55
C GLY A 263 -9.15 10.31 9.31
N ARG A 264 -8.25 10.42 10.31
CA ARG A 264 -6.97 11.16 10.12
C ARG A 264 -6.03 10.45 9.16
N MET A 265 -5.95 9.14 9.24
CA MET A 265 -5.18 8.31 8.29
C MET A 265 -5.66 8.52 6.85
N VAL A 266 -6.97 8.47 6.62
CA VAL A 266 -7.58 8.70 5.31
C VAL A 266 -7.26 10.11 4.79
N ALA A 267 -7.32 11.13 5.63
CA ALA A 267 -6.95 12.50 5.24
C ALA A 267 -5.47 12.63 4.84
N LEU A 268 -4.56 11.93 5.54
CA LEU A 268 -3.14 11.85 5.14
C LEU A 268 -2.97 11.15 3.79
N MET A 269 -3.67 10.03 3.59
CA MET A 269 -3.65 9.30 2.33
C MET A 269 -4.17 10.17 1.17
N GLN A 270 -5.26 10.90 1.36
CA GLN A 270 -5.78 11.84 0.35
C GLN A 270 -4.73 12.85 -0.09
N THR A 271 -4.14 13.56 0.88
CA THR A 271 -3.10 14.57 0.60
C THR A 271 -1.90 13.93 -0.11
N HIS A 272 -1.45 12.77 0.38
CA HIS A 272 -0.29 12.10 -0.19
C HIS A 272 -0.56 11.60 -1.62
N ILE A 273 -1.74 11.07 -1.90
CA ILE A 273 -2.15 10.63 -3.25
C ILE A 273 -2.21 11.83 -4.19
N GLU A 274 -2.71 12.98 -3.74
CA GLU A 274 -2.76 14.18 -4.56
C GLU A 274 -1.38 14.63 -5.03
N ASP A 275 -0.36 14.50 -4.19
CA ASP A 275 0.98 15.02 -4.43
C ASP A 275 1.93 13.98 -5.05
N HIS A 276 1.76 12.68 -4.74
CA HIS A 276 2.76 11.64 -5.00
C HIS A 276 2.25 10.40 -5.76
N ILE A 277 1.00 10.41 -6.26
CA ILE A 277 0.41 9.23 -6.94
C ILE A 277 1.27 8.70 -8.09
N GLN A 278 1.94 9.59 -8.81
CA GLN A 278 2.77 9.23 -9.96
C GLN A 278 3.99 8.37 -9.60
N ASP A 279 4.35 8.34 -8.32
CA ASP A 279 5.49 7.60 -7.79
C ASP A 279 5.07 6.32 -7.05
N ILE A 280 3.76 6.02 -7.01
CA ILE A 280 3.21 4.78 -6.46
C ILE A 280 3.10 3.74 -7.57
N TRP A 281 3.92 2.69 -7.49
CA TRP A 281 4.04 1.69 -8.56
C TRP A 281 3.49 0.30 -8.20
N PHE A 282 3.06 0.09 -6.95
CA PHE A 282 2.59 -1.21 -6.48
C PHE A 282 1.16 -1.47 -6.93
N ASN A 283 1.00 -1.91 -8.16
CA ASN A 283 -0.23 -2.50 -8.66
C ASN A 283 0.10 -3.62 -9.64
N SER A 284 -0.57 -4.75 -9.51
CA SER A 284 -0.41 -5.90 -10.38
C SER A 284 -1.77 -6.31 -10.92
N PRO A 285 -1.88 -6.64 -12.20
CA PRO A 285 -3.10 -7.19 -12.77
C PRO A 285 -3.43 -8.59 -12.24
N ASN A 286 -2.50 -9.23 -11.51
CA ASN A 286 -2.66 -10.56 -10.95
C ASN A 286 -3.13 -10.46 -9.49
N ASP A 287 -4.14 -11.23 -9.13
CA ASP A 287 -4.71 -11.28 -7.77
C ASP A 287 -3.69 -11.59 -6.66
N LYS A 288 -2.58 -12.23 -7.02
CA LYS A 288 -1.52 -12.61 -6.08
C LYS A 288 -0.42 -11.54 -5.90
N GLY A 289 -0.46 -10.46 -6.65
CA GLY A 289 0.53 -9.39 -6.58
C GLY A 289 0.14 -8.26 -5.63
N PRO A 290 0.99 -7.23 -5.51
CA PRO A 290 0.63 -6.03 -4.78
C PRO A 290 -0.53 -5.33 -5.51
N ALA A 291 -1.54 -4.88 -4.76
CA ALA A 291 -2.76 -4.32 -5.30
C ALA A 291 -3.10 -2.95 -4.70
N LEU A 292 -2.08 -2.15 -4.37
CA LEU A 292 -2.25 -0.90 -3.63
C LEU A 292 -3.21 0.07 -4.34
N LEU A 293 -3.03 0.29 -5.64
CA LEU A 293 -3.93 1.20 -6.37
C LEU A 293 -5.35 0.65 -6.47
N ASN A 294 -5.50 -0.66 -6.65
CA ASN A 294 -6.81 -1.30 -6.68
C ASN A 294 -7.52 -1.18 -5.32
N GLU A 295 -6.80 -1.38 -4.22
CA GLU A 295 -7.36 -1.21 -2.88
C GLU A 295 -7.72 0.25 -2.62
N LEU A 296 -6.85 1.21 -2.98
CA LEU A 296 -7.16 2.64 -2.88
C LEU A 296 -8.38 3.02 -3.74
N GLY A 297 -8.48 2.47 -4.96
CA GLY A 297 -9.62 2.72 -5.85
C GLY A 297 -10.95 2.15 -5.34
N ASN A 298 -10.91 1.18 -4.44
CA ASN A 298 -12.09 0.53 -3.83
C ASN A 298 -12.22 0.80 -2.33
N TYR A 299 -11.44 1.73 -1.81
CA TYR A 299 -11.34 1.98 -0.37
C TYR A 299 -12.66 2.51 0.19
N ASP A 300 -13.18 1.83 1.19
CA ASP A 300 -14.31 2.26 2.01
C ASP A 300 -13.89 2.27 3.48
N GLU A 301 -13.83 3.47 4.06
CA GLU A 301 -13.42 3.65 5.46
C GLU A 301 -14.43 3.10 6.47
N PHE A 302 -15.67 2.87 6.05
CA PHE A 302 -16.77 2.37 6.89
C PHE A 302 -16.98 0.86 6.77
N GLU A 303 -16.39 0.20 5.79
CA GLU A 303 -16.55 -1.23 5.58
C GLU A 303 -15.61 -2.02 6.53
N ILE A 304 -16.21 -2.81 7.43
CA ILE A 304 -15.50 -3.53 8.50
C ILE A 304 -14.72 -4.75 7.97
N ASN A 305 -15.09 -5.27 6.79
CA ASN A 305 -14.49 -6.47 6.19
C ASN A 305 -13.93 -6.18 4.79
N SER A 306 -13.40 -4.98 4.58
CA SER A 306 -12.82 -4.60 3.30
C SER A 306 -11.51 -5.36 3.05
N ASP A 307 -11.26 -5.73 1.79
CA ASP A 307 -9.99 -6.33 1.34
C ASP A 307 -8.92 -5.21 1.11
N ASN A 308 -8.81 -4.24 2.04
CA ASN A 308 -7.97 -3.03 1.92
C ASN A 308 -6.69 -3.09 2.76
N ASP A 309 -6.22 -4.30 3.06
CA ASP A 309 -5.11 -4.54 4.02
C ASP A 309 -3.83 -3.76 3.64
N LEU A 310 -3.48 -3.71 2.35
CA LEU A 310 -2.29 -2.98 1.89
C LEU A 310 -2.49 -1.46 1.91
N ALA A 311 -3.70 -0.99 1.60
CA ALA A 311 -4.05 0.43 1.71
C ALA A 311 -4.02 0.90 3.16
N ASP A 312 -4.54 0.09 4.11
CA ASP A 312 -4.46 0.40 5.54
C ASP A 312 -2.99 0.38 6.03
N ALA A 313 -2.18 -0.61 5.63
CA ALA A 313 -0.74 -0.62 5.93
C ALA A 313 -0.01 0.61 5.37
N TYR A 314 -0.37 1.06 4.16
CA TYR A 314 0.16 2.29 3.57
C TYR A 314 -0.24 3.52 4.37
N GLY A 315 -1.50 3.63 4.77
CA GLY A 315 -1.99 4.72 5.62
C GLY A 315 -1.28 4.77 6.98
N ILE A 316 -1.05 3.62 7.62
CA ILE A 316 -0.29 3.49 8.87
C ILE A 316 1.18 3.94 8.67
N ALA A 317 1.80 3.62 7.52
CA ALA A 317 3.15 4.09 7.21
C ALA A 317 3.21 5.62 7.11
N LEU A 318 2.20 6.26 6.51
CA LEU A 318 2.09 7.72 6.46
C LEU A 318 1.88 8.32 7.85
N MET A 319 1.07 7.68 8.71
CA MET A 319 0.93 8.11 10.11
C MET A 319 2.27 8.09 10.84
N GLN A 320 3.11 7.08 10.60
CA GLN A 320 4.44 7.00 11.17
C GLN A 320 5.34 8.11 10.63
N ASP A 321 5.36 8.33 9.32
CA ASP A 321 6.20 9.37 8.70
C ASP A 321 5.94 10.76 9.28
N VAL A 322 4.67 11.17 9.40
CA VAL A 322 4.31 12.47 9.96
C VAL A 322 4.51 12.58 11.47
N SER A 323 4.60 11.45 12.17
CA SER A 323 4.81 11.40 13.62
C SER A 323 6.28 11.48 14.01
N MET A 324 7.19 11.32 13.06
CA MET A 324 8.63 11.32 13.31
C MET A 324 9.18 12.74 13.27
N ASP A 325 9.54 13.29 14.43
CA ASP A 325 10.17 14.62 14.55
C ASP A 325 11.59 14.67 13.93
N ILE A 326 12.23 13.51 13.83
CA ILE A 326 13.63 13.42 13.36
C ILE A 326 13.62 13.20 11.85
N ARG A 327 14.21 14.13 11.11
CA ARG A 327 14.43 13.98 9.65
C ARG A 327 15.48 12.91 9.36
N PRO A 328 15.41 12.26 8.19
CA PRO A 328 16.49 11.40 7.72
C PRO A 328 17.83 12.14 7.73
N ARG A 329 18.87 11.47 8.21
CA ARG A 329 20.22 12.04 8.27
C ARG A 329 21.19 11.16 7.48
N ASP A 330 22.05 11.81 6.74
CA ASP A 330 23.22 11.17 6.15
C ASP A 330 24.33 11.13 7.21
N ASN A 331 24.63 9.95 7.70
CA ASN A 331 25.70 9.71 8.67
C ASN A 331 26.98 9.18 7.99
N SER A 332 27.04 9.16 6.68
CA SER A 332 28.18 8.60 5.94
C SER A 332 29.52 9.30 6.27
N ALA A 333 29.47 10.56 6.70
CA ALA A 333 30.64 11.30 7.13
C ALA A 333 31.04 11.03 8.60
N GLU A 334 30.11 10.57 9.45
CA GLU A 334 30.37 10.32 10.89
C GLU A 334 30.74 8.85 11.15
N ASP A 335 30.53 7.98 10.18
CA ASP A 335 30.64 6.52 10.33
C ASP A 335 32.07 5.97 10.22
N ASN A 336 33.08 6.83 10.15
CA ASN A 336 34.44 6.34 10.26
C ASN A 336 34.80 5.78 11.66
N ASP A 337 33.94 5.96 12.68
CA ASP A 337 34.25 5.56 14.05
C ASP A 337 33.13 4.79 14.80
N LYS A 338 31.95 4.62 14.22
CA LYS A 338 30.86 3.86 14.83
C LYS A 338 30.24 2.91 13.81
N THR A 339 30.76 1.71 13.79
CA THR A 339 30.18 0.57 13.09
C THR A 339 28.74 0.33 13.55
N TYR A 340 27.78 0.98 12.91
CA TYR A 340 26.52 0.29 12.67
C TYR A 340 26.86 -0.73 11.60
N ASP A 341 27.26 -1.93 12.03
CA ASP A 341 27.53 -3.06 11.15
C ASP A 341 26.26 -3.48 10.43
N LEU A 342 25.84 -2.68 9.44
CA LEU A 342 25.05 -3.22 8.35
C LEU A 342 26.03 -3.97 7.48
N PRO A 343 25.93 -5.29 7.37
CA PRO A 343 26.87 -6.09 6.58
C PRO A 343 26.82 -5.68 5.11
N ASP A 344 27.93 -5.80 4.40
CA ASP A 344 28.08 -5.40 3.01
C ASP A 344 27.00 -5.94 2.06
N TYR A 345 26.42 -7.08 2.34
CA TYR A 345 25.39 -7.73 1.55
C TYR A 345 23.94 -7.25 1.83
N VAL A 346 23.70 -6.40 2.83
CA VAL A 346 22.36 -5.77 2.99
C VAL A 346 22.04 -4.88 1.79
N MET A 347 23.06 -4.52 1.03
CA MET A 347 22.95 -3.62 -0.13
C MET A 347 22.79 -4.35 -1.46
N GLY A 348 22.43 -5.65 -1.51
CA GLY A 348 22.12 -6.31 -2.78
C GLY A 348 23.14 -6.06 -3.91
N GLY A 349 24.41 -6.04 -3.59
CA GLY A 349 25.44 -5.74 -4.55
C GLY A 349 26.82 -5.99 -3.94
N SER A 350 27.16 -7.24 -3.65
CA SER A 350 28.57 -7.60 -3.51
C SER A 350 29.15 -7.81 -4.91
N ALA A 351 30.45 -7.57 -5.04
CA ALA A 351 31.17 -7.83 -6.30
C ALA A 351 31.05 -9.30 -6.77
N ASP A 352 30.56 -10.20 -5.92
CA ASP A 352 30.32 -11.60 -6.23
C ASP A 352 28.95 -11.86 -6.92
N ASP A 353 28.04 -10.85 -6.92
CA ASP A 353 26.80 -10.90 -7.70
C ASP A 353 26.99 -10.42 -9.16
N ALA A 354 28.24 -10.18 -9.59
CA ALA A 354 28.56 -9.84 -10.97
C ALA A 354 28.12 -10.93 -11.99
N ASP A 355 27.94 -12.16 -11.52
CA ASP A 355 27.37 -13.24 -12.35
C ASP A 355 25.86 -13.03 -12.64
N TYR A 356 25.16 -12.23 -11.83
CA TYR A 356 23.74 -11.96 -12.05
C TYR A 356 23.49 -10.97 -13.20
N ASP A 357 24.38 -9.99 -13.36
CA ASP A 357 24.30 -9.01 -14.47
C ASP A 357 24.71 -9.63 -15.83
N ALA A 358 25.48 -10.72 -15.80
CA ALA A 358 25.93 -11.40 -17.01
C ALA A 358 24.83 -12.26 -17.67
N GLU A 359 23.81 -12.68 -16.92
CA GLU A 359 22.67 -13.42 -17.45
C GLU A 359 21.48 -12.55 -17.89
N ASN A 360 21.54 -11.22 -17.67
CA ASN A 360 20.47 -10.31 -18.08
C ASN A 360 20.98 -9.35 -19.18
N PRO A 361 20.86 -9.72 -20.47
CA PRO A 361 21.42 -8.96 -21.59
C PRO A 361 20.76 -7.59 -21.83
N GLU A 362 19.72 -7.22 -21.07
CA GLU A 362 19.01 -5.95 -21.22
C GLU A 362 19.63 -4.79 -20.42
N PHE A 363 20.65 -5.06 -19.57
CA PHE A 363 21.31 -4.04 -18.75
C PHE A 363 22.65 -3.53 -19.33
N ASP A 364 22.91 -3.86 -20.60
CA ASP A 364 24.05 -3.25 -21.30
C ASP A 364 23.65 -1.82 -21.69
N GLY A 365 23.90 -0.90 -20.79
CA GLY A 365 23.70 0.53 -20.97
C GLY A 365 24.58 1.08 -22.07
N GLY A 366 24.07 0.97 -23.30
CA GLY A 366 24.71 1.52 -24.49
C GLY A 366 25.15 2.96 -24.26
N GLY A 367 26.44 3.14 -24.15
CA GLY A 367 27.10 4.41 -23.99
C GLY A 367 26.66 5.37 -25.11
N LEU A 368 26.00 6.44 -24.73
CA LEU A 368 25.82 7.60 -25.62
C LEU A 368 27.19 8.18 -25.93
N GLY A 369 27.74 7.72 -27.06
CA GLY A 369 28.91 8.31 -27.70
C GLY A 369 28.65 9.78 -27.97
N ARG A 370 29.51 10.61 -27.44
CA ARG A 370 29.65 12.03 -27.83
C ARG A 370 29.91 12.12 -29.34
N ARG A 371 29.07 12.80 -30.04
CA ARG A 371 29.42 13.74 -31.10
C ARG A 371 28.48 14.93 -31.05
#